data_51e713455db285ebf74fc83362dcdd46
#
_entry.id   51e713455db285ebf74fc83362dcdd46
#
_cell.length_a   1.000
_cell.length_b   1.000
_cell.length_c   1.000
_cell.angle_alpha   90.00
_cell.angle_beta   90.00
_cell.angle_gamma   90.00
#
_symmetry.space_group_name_H-M   'P 1'
#
loop_
_entity.id
_entity.type
_entity.pdbx_description
1 polymer ?
#
loop_
_entity_poly.entity_id
_entity_poly.type
_entity_poly.pdbx_seq_one_letter_code
_entity_poly.pdbx_strand_id
1 'polypeptide(L)'
;GDKQVMNRIEEKMAALKAEGKKAFITYTTAGLPDMDTTAKIMHAQQEAGIDVMELGVPFSDPVADGPVIQNASYEAIQNGATLAKVFELMKKVRNEGLSTPVVFMMYYNTVYHYGLDAFAAMCAECGVDGLIIPDLPYEEQGELKAALENVSGAPILIQLVSPVSKERIPMLTKDAKGFIYCVSQMGVTGKGANFHKKIREYLLEVKKNS
;
A
#
# COMPACT_ATOMS: atom_id res chain seq x y z
N GLY A 1 -4.23 29.43 9.35
CA GLY A 1 -4.58 28.03 9.18
C GLY A 1 -3.67 27.43 8.14
N ASP A 2 -2.77 26.55 8.56
CA ASP A 2 -1.89 25.82 7.66
C ASP A 2 -2.76 25.01 6.71
N LYS A 3 -2.65 25.30 5.42
CA LYS A 3 -3.22 24.42 4.39
C LYS A 3 -2.46 23.11 4.51
N GLN A 4 -3.12 22.11 5.06
CA GLN A 4 -2.60 20.74 5.07
C GLN A 4 -2.30 20.37 3.62
N VAL A 5 -1.01 20.22 3.28
CA VAL A 5 -0.59 19.86 1.94
C VAL A 5 -1.11 18.47 1.65
N MET A 6 -1.97 18.33 0.63
CA MET A 6 -2.48 17.03 0.21
C MET A 6 -1.33 16.13 -0.25
N ASN A 7 -1.37 14.88 0.17
CA ASN A 7 -0.43 13.87 -0.27
C ASN A 7 -0.73 13.47 -1.74
N ARG A 8 0.24 12.88 -2.44
CA ARG A 8 0.08 12.49 -3.86
C ARG A 8 -1.10 11.55 -4.11
N ILE A 9 -1.41 10.65 -3.17
CA ILE A 9 -2.57 9.75 -3.27
C ILE A 9 -3.86 10.57 -3.22
N GLU A 10 -3.98 11.46 -2.25
CA GLU A 10 -5.18 12.30 -2.08
C GLU A 10 -5.40 13.20 -3.29
N GLU A 11 -4.34 13.82 -3.81
CA GLU A 11 -4.41 14.64 -5.02
C GLU A 11 -4.86 13.82 -6.24
N LYS A 12 -4.28 12.63 -6.43
CA LYS A 12 -4.63 11.74 -7.54
C LYS A 12 -6.08 11.29 -7.45
N MET A 13 -6.53 10.85 -6.28
CA MET A 13 -7.90 10.39 -6.08
C MET A 13 -8.91 11.53 -6.28
N ALA A 14 -8.61 12.74 -5.80
CA ALA A 14 -9.45 13.91 -6.01
C ALA A 14 -9.56 14.27 -7.49
N ALA A 15 -8.46 14.26 -8.23
CA ALA A 15 -8.43 14.55 -9.67
C ALA A 15 -9.25 13.52 -10.46
N LEU A 16 -9.08 12.23 -10.18
CA LEU A 16 -9.84 11.16 -10.84
C LEU A 16 -11.33 11.25 -10.54
N LYS A 17 -11.69 11.54 -9.29
CA LYS A 17 -13.09 11.73 -8.90
C LYS A 17 -13.73 12.89 -9.62
N ALA A 18 -13.03 14.02 -9.77
CA ALA A 18 -13.49 15.18 -10.50
C ALA A 18 -13.76 14.88 -11.99
N GLU A 19 -12.97 13.98 -12.58
CA GLU A 19 -13.12 13.53 -13.97
C GLU A 19 -14.09 12.35 -14.13
N GLY A 20 -14.65 11.83 -13.03
CA GLY A 20 -15.50 10.63 -13.04
C GLY A 20 -14.78 9.35 -13.44
N LYS A 21 -13.45 9.32 -13.24
CA LYS A 21 -12.59 8.18 -13.57
C LYS A 21 -12.24 7.35 -12.34
N LYS A 22 -11.91 6.08 -12.57
CA LYS A 22 -11.40 5.16 -11.57
C LYS A 22 -9.88 5.09 -11.64
N ALA A 23 -9.25 4.84 -10.48
CA ALA A 23 -7.81 4.64 -10.40
C ALA A 23 -7.41 3.26 -10.92
N PHE A 24 -6.33 3.20 -11.68
CA PHE A 24 -5.65 1.95 -12.01
C PHE A 24 -4.41 1.81 -11.12
N ILE A 25 -4.40 0.75 -10.30
CA ILE A 25 -3.37 0.49 -9.31
C ILE A 25 -2.63 -0.78 -9.69
N THR A 26 -1.31 -0.72 -9.76
CA THR A 26 -0.46 -1.87 -10.06
C THR A 26 0.24 -2.40 -8.81
N TYR A 27 0.69 -3.64 -8.85
CA TYR A 27 1.56 -4.23 -7.85
C TYR A 27 2.86 -4.72 -8.50
N THR A 28 3.99 -4.40 -7.86
CA THR A 28 5.32 -4.84 -8.29
C THR A 28 6.13 -5.22 -7.04
N THR A 29 6.79 -6.38 -7.06
CA THR A 29 7.74 -6.75 -6.01
C THR A 29 9.07 -6.03 -6.22
N ALA A 30 9.50 -5.26 -5.23
CA ALA A 30 10.77 -4.54 -5.31
C ALA A 30 11.95 -5.51 -5.34
N GLY A 31 12.90 -5.26 -6.24
CA GLY A 31 14.10 -6.07 -6.36
C GLY A 31 13.98 -7.35 -7.19
N LEU A 32 12.89 -7.51 -7.92
CA LEU A 32 12.68 -8.65 -8.78
C LEU A 32 12.67 -8.20 -10.26
N PRO A 33 13.63 -8.69 -11.08
CA PRO A 33 14.81 -9.50 -10.72
C PRO A 33 15.89 -8.71 -9.97
N ASP A 34 15.92 -7.40 -10.08
CA ASP A 34 16.84 -6.48 -9.41
C ASP A 34 16.22 -5.07 -9.23
N MET A 35 16.89 -4.20 -8.49
CA MET A 35 16.39 -2.85 -8.21
C MET A 35 16.43 -1.95 -9.44
N ASP A 36 17.41 -2.09 -10.33
CA ASP A 36 17.48 -1.28 -11.54
C ASP A 36 16.33 -1.60 -12.50
N THR A 37 15.98 -2.86 -12.63
CA THR A 37 14.80 -3.29 -13.40
C THR A 37 13.52 -2.80 -12.77
N THR A 38 13.40 -2.86 -11.46
CA THR A 38 12.24 -2.30 -10.73
C THR A 38 12.07 -0.81 -11.03
N ALA A 39 13.15 -0.04 -11.00
CA ALA A 39 13.12 1.38 -11.36
C ALA A 39 12.60 1.62 -12.78
N LYS A 40 13.07 0.83 -13.75
CA LYS A 40 12.59 0.90 -15.14
C LYS A 40 11.11 0.56 -15.28
N ILE A 41 10.65 -0.45 -14.55
CA ILE A 41 9.24 -0.84 -14.51
C ILE A 41 8.39 0.33 -13.97
N MET A 42 8.82 0.95 -12.88
CA MET A 42 8.10 2.08 -12.29
C MET A 42 7.98 3.26 -13.26
N HIS A 43 9.06 3.63 -13.94
CA HIS A 43 9.03 4.68 -14.95
C HIS A 43 8.12 4.31 -16.13
N ALA A 44 8.17 3.07 -16.61
CA ALA A 44 7.31 2.60 -17.69
C ALA A 44 5.81 2.62 -17.27
N GLN A 45 5.51 2.26 -16.03
CA GLN A 45 4.15 2.35 -15.50
C GLN A 45 3.65 3.80 -15.43
N GLN A 46 4.47 4.74 -15.04
CA GLN A 46 4.11 6.16 -15.06
C GLN A 46 3.81 6.63 -16.49
N GLU A 47 4.65 6.30 -17.45
CA GLU A 47 4.44 6.63 -18.87
C GLU A 47 3.15 6.01 -19.41
N ALA A 48 2.80 4.81 -18.96
CA ALA A 48 1.56 4.13 -19.33
C ALA A 48 0.30 4.71 -18.68
N GLY A 49 0.44 5.65 -17.74
CA GLY A 49 -0.68 6.33 -17.09
C GLY A 49 -1.23 5.61 -15.85
N ILE A 50 -0.43 4.76 -15.21
CA ILE A 50 -0.79 4.13 -13.94
C ILE A 50 -0.99 5.20 -12.87
N ASP A 51 -2.06 5.11 -12.11
CA ASP A 51 -2.46 6.13 -11.14
C ASP A 51 -1.78 5.98 -9.77
N VAL A 52 -1.63 4.74 -9.30
CA VAL A 52 -0.95 4.41 -8.04
C VAL A 52 -0.13 3.13 -8.23
N MET A 53 1.08 3.13 -7.72
CA MET A 53 1.96 1.96 -7.72
C MET A 53 2.04 1.38 -6.32
N GLU A 54 1.63 0.12 -6.15
CA GLU A 54 1.94 -0.65 -4.96
C GLU A 54 3.29 -1.34 -5.16
N LEU A 55 4.22 -1.07 -4.25
CA LEU A 55 5.55 -1.65 -4.25
C LEU A 55 5.67 -2.62 -3.07
N GLY A 56 5.76 -3.90 -3.36
CA GLY A 56 5.96 -4.93 -2.35
C GLY A 56 7.38 -4.89 -1.81
N VAL A 57 7.52 -4.64 -0.50
CA VAL A 57 8.81 -4.76 0.19
C VAL A 57 9.00 -6.23 0.57
N PRO A 58 10.02 -6.91 0.04
CA PRO A 58 10.18 -8.34 0.27
C PRO A 58 10.37 -8.69 1.75
N PHE A 59 9.77 -9.77 2.17
CA PHE A 59 9.84 -10.30 3.53
C PHE A 59 10.05 -11.82 3.50
N SER A 60 10.86 -12.35 4.42
CA SER A 60 11.25 -13.77 4.46
C SER A 60 10.13 -14.73 4.86
N ASP A 61 9.11 -14.21 5.57
CA ASP A 61 7.98 -15.02 6.06
C ASP A 61 6.62 -14.36 5.73
N PRO A 62 6.25 -14.31 4.43
CA PRO A 62 5.07 -13.57 3.97
C PRO A 62 3.77 -14.36 4.15
N VAL A 63 3.36 -14.58 5.38
CA VAL A 63 2.20 -15.42 5.77
C VAL A 63 0.85 -14.96 5.23
N ALA A 64 0.71 -13.67 4.90
CA ALA A 64 -0.53 -13.13 4.35
C ALA A 64 -0.58 -13.17 2.81
N ASP A 65 0.51 -13.56 2.17
CA ASP A 65 0.63 -13.56 0.71
C ASP A 65 0.35 -14.95 0.10
N GLY A 66 -0.19 -14.97 -1.10
CA GLY A 66 -0.34 -16.19 -1.88
C GLY A 66 1.00 -16.68 -2.44
N PRO A 67 1.04 -17.92 -3.03
CA PRO A 67 2.28 -18.55 -3.49
C PRO A 67 3.07 -17.71 -4.51
N VAL A 68 2.40 -17.01 -5.41
CA VAL A 68 3.05 -16.19 -6.43
C VAL A 68 3.83 -15.04 -5.79
N ILE A 69 3.23 -14.33 -4.86
CA ILE A 69 3.88 -13.21 -4.16
C ILE A 69 4.95 -13.74 -3.19
N GLN A 70 4.71 -14.85 -2.50
CA GLN A 70 5.72 -15.49 -1.66
C GLN A 70 6.97 -15.86 -2.45
N ASN A 71 6.81 -16.48 -3.62
CA ASN A 71 7.91 -16.85 -4.49
C ASN A 71 8.65 -15.61 -5.02
N ALA A 72 7.94 -14.57 -5.41
CA ALA A 72 8.52 -13.31 -5.86
C ALA A 72 9.34 -12.64 -4.75
N SER A 73 8.83 -12.59 -3.52
CA SER A 73 9.57 -12.06 -2.36
C SER A 73 10.82 -12.88 -2.05
N TYR A 74 10.70 -14.20 -2.07
CA TYR A 74 11.83 -15.10 -1.86
C TYR A 74 12.93 -14.87 -2.90
N GLU A 75 12.57 -14.83 -4.18
CA GLU A 75 13.51 -14.59 -5.27
C GLU A 75 14.18 -13.21 -5.16
N ALA A 76 13.41 -12.17 -4.84
CA ALA A 76 13.93 -10.82 -4.63
C ALA A 76 14.95 -10.79 -3.48
N ILE A 77 14.67 -11.47 -2.36
CA ILE A 77 15.59 -11.58 -1.21
C ILE A 77 16.88 -12.32 -1.62
N GLN A 78 16.76 -13.41 -2.36
CA GLN A 78 17.93 -14.14 -2.91
C GLN A 78 18.80 -13.23 -3.81
N ASN A 79 18.18 -12.29 -4.50
CA ASN A 79 18.85 -11.29 -5.33
C ASN A 79 19.32 -10.06 -4.52
N GLY A 80 19.24 -10.09 -3.19
CA GLY A 80 19.79 -9.09 -2.29
C GLY A 80 18.88 -7.93 -1.94
N ALA A 81 17.58 -8.04 -2.15
CA ALA A 81 16.63 -7.00 -1.78
C ALA A 81 16.56 -6.82 -0.26
N THR A 82 16.62 -5.56 0.18
CA THR A 82 16.46 -5.13 1.59
C THR A 82 15.60 -3.87 1.65
N LEU A 83 15.06 -3.54 2.82
CA LEU A 83 14.33 -2.29 3.01
C LEU A 83 15.20 -1.06 2.69
N ALA A 84 16.46 -1.08 3.11
CA ALA A 84 17.41 0.01 2.80
C ALA A 84 17.55 0.22 1.29
N LYS A 85 17.65 -0.85 0.51
CA LYS A 85 17.72 -0.78 -0.97
C LYS A 85 16.41 -0.32 -1.58
N VAL A 86 15.27 -0.65 -0.99
CA VAL A 86 13.97 -0.14 -1.45
C VAL A 86 13.88 1.38 -1.21
N PHE A 87 14.36 1.87 -0.10
CA PHE A 87 14.45 3.32 0.15
C PHE A 87 15.40 4.02 -0.84
N GLU A 88 16.55 3.42 -1.14
CA GLU A 88 17.47 3.93 -2.17
C GLU A 88 16.79 3.97 -3.55
N LEU A 89 16.05 2.93 -3.91
CA LEU A 89 15.25 2.87 -5.13
C LEU A 89 14.27 4.04 -5.19
N MET A 90 13.54 4.31 -4.10
CA MET A 90 12.58 5.41 -4.04
C MET A 90 13.25 6.77 -4.25
N LYS A 91 14.37 7.02 -3.58
CA LYS A 91 15.15 8.25 -3.80
C LYS A 91 15.56 8.41 -5.26
N LYS A 92 16.07 7.34 -5.86
CA LYS A 92 16.51 7.33 -7.25
C LYS A 92 15.36 7.67 -8.20
N VAL A 93 14.23 6.97 -8.13
CA VAL A 93 13.12 7.19 -9.06
C VAL A 93 12.48 8.57 -8.87
N ARG A 94 12.39 9.07 -7.64
CA ARG A 94 11.90 10.43 -7.39
C ARG A 94 12.83 11.47 -7.98
N ASN A 95 14.15 11.32 -7.84
CA ASN A 95 15.13 12.21 -8.45
C ASN A 95 15.13 12.16 -9.98
N GLU A 96 14.73 11.03 -10.56
CA GLU A 96 14.60 10.84 -11.99
C GLU A 96 13.25 11.35 -12.55
N GLY A 97 12.38 11.92 -11.72
CA GLY A 97 11.12 12.54 -12.14
C GLY A 97 9.87 11.70 -11.94
N LEU A 98 9.94 10.58 -11.22
CA LEU A 98 8.74 9.82 -10.88
C LEU A 98 7.85 10.64 -9.94
N SER A 99 6.65 10.99 -10.39
CA SER A 99 5.65 11.75 -9.61
C SER A 99 4.42 10.93 -9.23
N THR A 100 4.26 9.74 -9.78
CA THR A 100 3.14 8.84 -9.48
C THR A 100 3.15 8.46 -8.01
N PRO A 101 1.97 8.42 -7.34
CA PRO A 101 1.87 7.93 -5.97
C PRO A 101 2.41 6.52 -5.81
N VAL A 102 3.19 6.28 -4.76
CA VAL A 102 3.76 4.97 -4.42
C VAL A 102 3.32 4.56 -3.03
N VAL A 103 2.79 3.34 -2.92
CA VAL A 103 2.36 2.70 -1.68
C VAL A 103 3.27 1.52 -1.40
N PHE A 104 3.85 1.44 -0.20
CA PHE A 104 4.56 0.25 0.23
C PHE A 104 3.58 -0.77 0.79
N MET A 105 3.66 -2.00 0.30
CA MET A 105 3.02 -3.16 0.91
C MET A 105 4.08 -3.98 1.65
N MET A 106 3.97 -4.08 2.96
CA MET A 106 5.00 -4.70 3.80
C MET A 106 4.45 -5.22 5.12
N TYR A 107 5.24 -6.05 5.79
CA TYR A 107 4.90 -6.60 7.09
C TYR A 107 5.37 -5.72 8.23
N TYR A 108 4.59 -5.66 9.30
CA TYR A 108 4.83 -4.78 10.45
C TYR A 108 6.15 -5.07 11.18
N ASN A 109 6.58 -6.33 11.23
CA ASN A 109 7.84 -6.69 11.87
C ASN A 109 9.03 -5.92 11.28
N THR A 110 9.06 -5.72 9.98
CA THR A 110 10.11 -4.93 9.30
C THR A 110 10.07 -3.47 9.73
N VAL A 111 8.88 -2.88 9.83
CA VAL A 111 8.69 -1.51 10.31
C VAL A 111 9.15 -1.35 11.75
N TYR A 112 8.72 -2.29 12.60
CA TYR A 112 9.04 -2.28 14.02
C TYR A 112 10.56 -2.38 14.27
N HIS A 113 11.25 -3.28 13.56
CA HIS A 113 12.70 -3.42 13.66
C HIS A 113 13.47 -2.21 13.15
N TYR A 114 12.97 -1.53 12.16
CA TYR A 114 13.57 -0.28 11.66
C TYR A 114 13.44 0.85 12.69
N GLY A 115 12.38 0.81 13.47
CA GLY A 115 12.00 1.87 14.42
C GLY A 115 10.94 2.78 13.81
N LEU A 116 9.82 2.96 14.51
CA LEU A 116 8.64 3.64 13.96
C LEU A 116 8.94 5.09 13.54
N ASP A 117 9.61 5.85 14.39
CA ASP A 117 9.94 7.25 14.10
C ASP A 117 10.94 7.38 12.95
N ALA A 118 11.98 6.55 12.95
CA ALA A 118 12.98 6.52 11.88
C ALA A 118 12.36 6.09 10.55
N PHE A 119 11.45 5.11 10.58
CA PHE A 119 10.73 4.63 9.40
C PHE A 119 9.81 5.72 8.82
N ALA A 120 9.04 6.40 9.66
CA ALA A 120 8.18 7.50 9.24
C ALA A 120 9.00 8.63 8.57
N ALA A 121 10.11 9.01 9.17
CA ALA A 121 11.01 10.03 8.65
C ALA A 121 11.63 9.62 7.30
N MET A 122 12.09 8.38 7.17
CA MET A 122 12.69 7.87 5.94
C MET A 122 11.65 7.75 4.80
N CYS A 123 10.45 7.30 5.11
CA CYS A 123 9.36 7.29 4.14
C CYS A 123 9.05 8.68 3.60
N ALA A 124 8.98 9.69 4.46
CA ALA A 124 8.76 11.07 4.06
C ALA A 124 9.91 11.59 3.19
N GLU A 125 11.15 11.34 3.57
CA GLU A 125 12.34 11.72 2.82
C GLU A 125 12.40 11.08 1.43
N CYS A 126 12.00 9.82 1.32
CA CYS A 126 12.04 9.07 0.06
C CYS A 126 10.80 9.28 -0.82
N GLY A 127 9.78 9.99 -0.36
CA GLY A 127 8.55 10.23 -1.12
C GLY A 127 7.64 9.00 -1.21
N VAL A 128 7.54 8.22 -0.15
CA VAL A 128 6.55 7.13 0.01
C VAL A 128 5.22 7.75 0.42
N ASP A 129 4.15 7.48 -0.31
CA ASP A 129 2.86 8.14 -0.13
C ASP A 129 1.86 7.35 0.73
N GLY A 130 1.98 6.05 0.75
CA GLY A 130 1.08 5.18 1.51
C GLY A 130 1.74 3.92 2.01
N LEU A 131 1.12 3.32 3.02
CA LEU A 131 1.51 2.05 3.61
C LEU A 131 0.31 1.11 3.66
N ILE A 132 0.50 -0.12 3.21
CA ILE A 132 -0.42 -1.24 3.42
C ILE A 132 0.33 -2.29 4.24
N ILE A 133 -0.15 -2.54 5.46
CA ILE A 133 0.49 -3.47 6.40
C ILE A 133 -0.54 -4.53 6.80
N PRO A 134 -0.59 -5.66 6.07
CA PRO A 134 -1.67 -6.65 6.22
C PRO A 134 -1.76 -7.30 7.59
N ASP A 135 -0.64 -7.38 8.32
CA ASP A 135 -0.54 -8.00 9.64
C ASP A 135 -0.64 -7.02 10.82
N LEU A 136 -1.05 -5.76 10.55
CA LEU A 136 -1.28 -4.76 11.58
C LEU A 136 -2.77 -4.46 11.72
N PRO A 137 -3.48 -5.09 12.67
CA PRO A 137 -4.89 -4.83 12.92
C PRO A 137 -5.16 -3.38 13.33
N TYR A 138 -6.36 -2.90 13.04
CA TYR A 138 -6.78 -1.52 13.36
C TYR A 138 -6.51 -1.13 14.83
N GLU A 139 -6.78 -2.05 15.75
CA GLU A 139 -6.61 -1.82 17.20
C GLU A 139 -5.15 -1.67 17.62
N GLU A 140 -4.21 -2.12 16.81
CA GLU A 140 -2.77 -2.09 17.09
C GLU A 140 -2.04 -0.99 16.32
N GLN A 141 -2.74 -0.16 15.57
CA GLN A 141 -2.14 0.87 14.70
C GLN A 141 -1.72 2.15 15.44
N GLY A 142 -2.10 2.31 16.70
CA GLY A 142 -1.95 3.58 17.43
C GLY A 142 -0.54 4.14 17.46
N GLU A 143 0.46 3.32 17.76
CA GLU A 143 1.87 3.75 17.82
C GLU A 143 2.40 4.18 16.45
N LEU A 144 2.10 3.42 15.39
CA LEU A 144 2.51 3.76 14.03
C LEU A 144 1.81 5.04 13.56
N LYS A 145 0.51 5.18 13.78
CA LYS A 145 -0.22 6.40 13.45
C LYS A 145 0.37 7.63 14.12
N ALA A 146 0.70 7.54 15.41
CA ALA A 146 1.34 8.62 16.14
C ALA A 146 2.70 8.99 15.54
N ALA A 147 3.52 8.02 15.19
CA ALA A 147 4.81 8.25 14.55
C ALA A 147 4.66 8.93 13.17
N LEU A 148 3.68 8.51 12.38
CA LEU A 148 3.40 9.12 11.07
C LEU A 148 2.89 10.55 11.20
N GLU A 149 2.01 10.83 12.17
CA GLU A 149 1.46 12.17 12.42
C GLU A 149 2.51 13.19 12.84
N ASN A 150 3.58 12.73 13.49
CA ASN A 150 4.68 13.58 13.94
C ASN A 150 5.65 13.98 12.82
N VAL A 151 5.51 13.45 11.63
CA VAL A 151 6.42 13.70 10.49
C VAL A 151 5.65 14.34 9.35
N SER A 152 6.08 15.54 8.95
CA SER A 152 5.53 16.21 7.75
C SER A 152 5.89 15.42 6.49
N GLY A 153 4.91 15.16 5.64
CA GLY A 153 5.10 14.37 4.41
C GLY A 153 5.16 12.87 4.63
N ALA A 154 4.85 12.39 5.83
CA ALA A 154 4.76 10.96 6.11
C ALA A 154 3.64 10.28 5.30
N PRO A 155 3.80 8.97 4.99
CA PRO A 155 2.79 8.24 4.24
C PRO A 155 1.47 8.08 5.01
N ILE A 156 0.40 7.90 4.26
CA ILE A 156 -0.92 7.54 4.79
C ILE A 156 -0.94 6.05 5.10
N LEU A 157 -1.47 5.65 6.25
CA LEU A 157 -1.76 4.26 6.53
C LEU A 157 -3.10 3.87 5.89
N ILE A 158 -3.03 3.06 4.82
CA ILE A 158 -4.19 2.56 4.08
C ILE A 158 -4.89 1.47 4.89
N GLN A 159 -6.20 1.58 5.06
CA GLN A 159 -6.98 0.59 5.80
C GLN A 159 -7.37 -0.59 4.91
N LEU A 160 -7.24 -1.81 5.47
CA LEU A 160 -7.72 -3.03 4.85
C LEU A 160 -9.06 -3.42 5.46
N VAL A 161 -9.98 -3.85 4.60
CA VAL A 161 -11.24 -4.47 5.02
C VAL A 161 -11.37 -5.84 4.36
N SER A 162 -12.04 -6.77 5.02
CA SER A 162 -12.26 -8.13 4.52
C SER A 162 -13.72 -8.55 4.67
N PRO A 163 -14.18 -9.60 3.94
CA PRO A 163 -15.56 -10.07 4.03
C PRO A 163 -15.98 -10.54 5.42
N VAL A 164 -15.02 -11.04 6.22
CA VAL A 164 -15.28 -11.49 7.60
C VAL A 164 -15.38 -10.35 8.61
N SER A 165 -15.06 -9.13 8.18
CA SER A 165 -15.04 -7.93 9.03
C SER A 165 -16.28 -7.05 8.83
N LYS A 166 -17.39 -7.59 8.30
CA LYS A 166 -18.57 -6.80 7.90
C LYS A 166 -19.08 -5.87 9.01
N GLU A 167 -19.14 -6.35 10.25
CA GLU A 167 -19.57 -5.56 11.40
C GLU A 167 -18.57 -4.46 11.79
N ARG A 168 -17.31 -4.61 11.37
CA ARG A 168 -16.21 -3.67 11.64
C ARG A 168 -16.03 -2.64 10.54
N ILE A 169 -16.71 -2.78 9.40
CA ILE A 169 -16.54 -1.89 8.25
C ILE A 169 -16.75 -0.42 8.62
N PRO A 170 -17.82 -0.03 9.34
CA PRO A 170 -17.99 1.37 9.72
C PRO A 170 -16.83 1.94 10.54
N MET A 171 -16.26 1.16 11.46
CA MET A 171 -15.11 1.56 12.26
C MET A 171 -13.84 1.67 11.41
N LEU A 172 -13.58 0.68 10.54
CA LEU A 172 -12.39 0.65 9.68
C LEU A 172 -12.39 1.76 8.63
N THR A 173 -13.57 2.17 8.18
CA THR A 173 -13.71 3.18 7.12
C THR A 173 -13.80 4.62 7.65
N LYS A 174 -14.20 4.81 8.91
CA LYS A 174 -14.41 6.13 9.50
C LYS A 174 -13.21 7.06 9.39
N ASP A 175 -12.02 6.54 9.66
CA ASP A 175 -10.78 7.31 9.66
C ASP A 175 -9.88 6.97 8.46
N ALA A 176 -10.42 6.25 7.48
CA ALA A 176 -9.67 5.86 6.28
C ALA A 176 -9.30 7.07 5.43
N LYS A 177 -8.06 7.09 4.95
CA LYS A 177 -7.52 8.14 4.06
C LYS A 177 -6.97 7.52 2.78
N GLY A 178 -6.97 8.30 1.70
CA GLY A 178 -6.47 7.88 0.40
C GLY A 178 -7.44 6.96 -0.31
N PHE A 179 -7.41 5.69 0.00
CA PHE A 179 -8.36 4.67 -0.48
C PHE A 179 -8.47 3.52 0.52
N ILE A 180 -9.44 2.64 0.32
CA ILE A 180 -9.64 1.45 1.14
C ILE A 180 -9.25 0.22 0.33
N TYR A 181 -8.39 -0.63 0.91
CA TYR A 181 -7.99 -1.89 0.31
C TYR A 181 -8.98 -2.98 0.69
N CYS A 182 -9.80 -3.41 -0.27
CA CYS A 182 -10.80 -4.46 -0.05
C CYS A 182 -10.21 -5.83 -0.41
N VAL A 183 -10.00 -6.67 0.60
CA VAL A 183 -9.61 -8.06 0.38
C VAL A 183 -10.84 -8.85 -0.03
N SER A 184 -10.82 -9.48 -1.19
CA SER A 184 -11.97 -10.22 -1.73
C SER A 184 -12.10 -11.64 -1.17
N GLN A 185 -11.04 -12.17 -0.59
CA GLN A 185 -10.98 -13.57 -0.14
C GLN A 185 -10.06 -13.75 1.05
N MET A 186 -10.57 -14.39 2.10
CA MET A 186 -9.78 -14.89 3.23
C MET A 186 -9.56 -16.39 3.05
N GLY A 187 -8.45 -16.77 2.45
CA GLY A 187 -7.92 -18.17 2.45
C GLY A 187 -8.80 -19.18 1.83
N VAL A 188 -9.16 -19.79 1.08
CA VAL A 188 -9.86 -20.87 0.39
C VAL A 188 -10.76 -20.39 -0.74
N THR A 189 -10.41 -20.78 -1.93
CA THR A 189 -11.20 -20.66 -3.15
C THR A 189 -12.55 -21.39 -3.02
N GLY A 190 -13.56 -20.66 -2.53
CA GLY A 190 -14.95 -21.11 -2.59
C GLY A 190 -15.51 -20.85 -3.99
N LYS A 191 -15.63 -21.88 -4.80
CA LYS A 191 -16.32 -21.80 -6.09
C LYS A 191 -17.83 -21.98 -5.86
N GLY A 192 -18.64 -20.95 -6.17
CA GLY A 192 -20.10 -21.10 -6.18
C GLY A 192 -20.84 -19.76 -6.37
N ALA A 193 -22.12 -19.85 -6.80
CA ALA A 193 -22.99 -18.69 -7.02
C ALA A 193 -23.15 -17.79 -5.77
N ASN A 194 -23.07 -18.37 -4.56
CA ASN A 194 -23.14 -17.65 -3.30
C ASN A 194 -21.90 -16.78 -3.03
N PHE A 195 -20.75 -17.08 -3.63
CA PHE A 195 -19.53 -16.30 -3.50
C PHE A 195 -19.68 -14.91 -4.12
N HIS A 196 -20.19 -14.83 -5.33
CA HIS A 196 -20.41 -13.54 -6.02
C HIS A 196 -21.43 -12.67 -5.30
N LYS A 197 -22.50 -13.25 -4.78
CA LYS A 197 -23.52 -12.52 -4.02
C LYS A 197 -22.91 -11.94 -2.73
N LYS A 198 -22.16 -12.73 -1.97
CA LYS A 198 -21.51 -12.29 -0.73
C LYS A 198 -20.47 -11.19 -0.95
N ILE A 199 -19.67 -11.29 -2.02
CA ILE A 199 -18.72 -10.25 -2.38
C ILE A 199 -19.45 -8.96 -2.74
N ARG A 200 -20.51 -9.04 -3.52
CA ARG A 200 -21.28 -7.86 -3.90
C ARG A 200 -21.87 -7.15 -2.67
N GLU A 201 -22.48 -7.90 -1.76
CA GLU A 201 -23.04 -7.37 -0.52
C GLU A 201 -21.95 -6.70 0.32
N TYR A 202 -20.79 -7.33 0.45
CA TYR A 202 -19.63 -6.80 1.15
C TYR A 202 -19.13 -5.48 0.54
N LEU A 203 -18.93 -5.43 -0.76
CA LEU A 203 -18.47 -4.22 -1.45
C LEU A 203 -19.48 -3.08 -1.37
N LEU A 204 -20.78 -3.39 -1.42
CA LEU A 204 -21.84 -2.39 -1.22
C LEU A 204 -21.83 -1.85 0.21
N GLU A 205 -21.57 -2.68 1.20
CA GLU A 205 -21.44 -2.24 2.59
C GLU A 205 -20.23 -1.31 2.78
N VAL A 206 -19.07 -1.66 2.19
CA VAL A 206 -17.90 -0.77 2.19
C VAL A 206 -18.23 0.57 1.54
N LYS A 207 -18.84 0.55 0.36
CA LYS A 207 -19.21 1.77 -0.37
C LYS A 207 -20.20 2.65 0.40
N LYS A 208 -21.10 2.06 1.17
CA LYS A 208 -22.08 2.80 1.98
C LYS A 208 -21.41 3.54 3.13
N ASN A 209 -20.32 3.03 3.65
CA ASN A 209 -19.63 3.55 4.84
C ASN A 209 -18.35 4.35 4.52
N SER A 210 -17.99 4.52 3.25
CA SER A 210 -16.76 5.20 2.80
C SER A 210 -17.00 6.55 2.12
#